data_dd8ed4bd9d071e1b5eccbadc145dd6a3
#
_entry.id   dd8ed4bd9d071e1b5eccbadc145dd6a3
#
_cell.length_a   1.000
_cell.length_b   1.000
_cell.length_c   1.000
_cell.angle_alpha   90.00
_cell.angle_beta   90.00
_cell.angle_gamma   90.00
#
_symmetry.space_group_name_H-M   'P 1'
#
loop_
_entity.id
_entity.type
_entity.pdbx_description
1 polymer ?
#
loop_
_entity_poly.entity_id
_entity_poly.type
_entity_poly.pdbx_seq_one_letter_code
_entity_poly.pdbx_strand_id
1 'polypeptide(L)'
;MTEQYANILVERRGRVGLVTLNRPEALNALDKATLDELVAAVTAMDTDPGVGAVVLTGSAKAFAAGADIKEMAAKGYMDMYATDWFRGWEDFTRLRIPVVAAVSGFALGGGCELAMMCDFIIAGDNAKFGQPEINLGVLPGMGGSQRLTRAVGKAKAMDMILTGRFIGADEAERSGLVSRVVPAADVVDEAVKAAEVIASKSKPVAMLAKEAVNAAFETGLAQGVLFERRLFHSLFATEDQKEGMAAFTGKRQPEFRHR
;
A
#
# COMPACT_ATOMS: atom_id res chain seq x y z
N MET A 1 11.98 -22.34 -2.16
CA MET A 1 12.41 -22.28 -0.76
C MET A 1 11.56 -21.22 -0.11
N THR A 2 10.76 -21.57 0.90
CA THR A 2 10.02 -20.58 1.70
C THR A 2 11.07 -19.87 2.56
N GLU A 3 11.41 -18.62 2.21
CA GLU A 3 12.20 -17.79 3.11
C GLU A 3 11.41 -17.66 4.41
N GLN A 4 12.07 -17.93 5.52
CA GLN A 4 11.45 -17.88 6.84
C GLN A 4 11.70 -16.47 7.39
N TYR A 5 10.66 -15.63 7.33
CA TYR A 5 10.67 -14.29 7.91
C TYR A 5 10.34 -14.36 9.41
N ALA A 6 10.87 -13.44 10.19
CA ALA A 6 10.61 -13.35 11.63
C ALA A 6 9.41 -12.45 11.94
N ASN A 7 9.29 -11.35 11.22
CA ASN A 7 8.33 -10.26 11.51
C ASN A 7 7.13 -10.22 10.54
N ILE A 8 7.13 -11.05 9.51
CA ILE A 8 6.01 -11.16 8.58
C ILE A 8 5.69 -12.62 8.26
N LEU A 9 4.45 -12.87 7.88
CA LEU A 9 4.02 -14.14 7.29
C LEU A 9 3.73 -13.91 5.82
N VAL A 10 4.13 -14.86 4.97
CA VAL A 10 3.95 -14.79 3.52
C VAL A 10 3.21 -16.03 3.05
N GLU A 11 2.05 -15.81 2.45
CA GLU A 11 1.24 -16.84 1.82
C GLU A 11 1.03 -16.53 0.34
N ARG A 12 0.74 -17.57 -0.44
CA ARG A 12 0.30 -17.42 -1.82
C ARG A 12 -1.10 -18.00 -1.98
N ARG A 13 -2.03 -17.19 -2.48
CA ARG A 13 -3.41 -17.57 -2.81
C ARG A 13 -3.61 -17.39 -4.32
N GLY A 14 -3.40 -18.46 -5.08
CA GLY A 14 -3.43 -18.41 -6.54
C GLY A 14 -2.35 -17.46 -7.09
N ARG A 15 -2.78 -16.35 -7.71
CA ARG A 15 -1.91 -15.27 -8.21
C ARG A 15 -1.82 -14.07 -7.27
N VAL A 16 -2.30 -14.20 -6.04
CA VAL A 16 -2.23 -13.15 -5.01
C VAL A 16 -1.18 -13.53 -3.97
N GLY A 17 -0.24 -12.62 -3.69
CA GLY A 17 0.63 -12.69 -2.52
C GLY A 17 -0.10 -12.08 -1.32
N LEU A 18 -0.18 -12.80 -0.21
CA LEU A 18 -0.69 -12.27 1.06
C LEU A 18 0.47 -12.13 2.04
N VAL A 19 0.74 -10.90 2.47
CA VAL A 19 1.76 -10.56 3.46
C VAL A 19 1.08 -10.07 4.72
N THR A 20 1.36 -10.71 5.85
CA THR A 20 0.80 -10.36 7.16
C THR A 20 1.92 -9.88 8.08
N LEU A 21 1.81 -8.66 8.59
CA LEU A 21 2.70 -8.17 9.66
C LEU A 21 2.48 -9.00 10.92
N ASN A 22 3.54 -9.51 11.51
CA ASN A 22 3.49 -10.53 12.56
C ASN A 22 4.39 -10.21 13.74
N ARG A 23 4.21 -9.03 14.33
CA ARG A 23 4.79 -8.63 15.64
C ARG A 23 3.65 -8.29 16.61
N PRO A 24 2.79 -9.25 16.98
CA PRO A 24 1.57 -8.99 17.75
C PRO A 24 1.85 -8.40 19.13
N GLU A 25 2.99 -8.75 19.78
CA GLU A 25 3.42 -8.22 21.08
C GLU A 25 3.75 -6.72 21.04
N ALA A 26 4.13 -6.20 19.87
CA ALA A 26 4.39 -4.78 19.61
C ALA A 26 3.27 -4.08 18.83
N LEU A 27 2.08 -4.70 18.69
CA LEU A 27 0.99 -4.21 17.85
C LEU A 27 1.46 -3.92 16.40
N ASN A 28 2.35 -4.76 15.88
CA ASN A 28 2.98 -4.61 14.57
C ASN A 28 3.72 -3.29 14.37
N ALA A 29 4.35 -2.73 15.43
CA ALA A 29 5.23 -1.58 15.29
C ALA A 29 6.33 -1.88 14.28
N LEU A 30 6.61 -0.90 13.41
CA LEU A 30 7.51 -1.03 12.27
C LEU A 30 8.94 -0.71 12.71
N ASP A 31 9.78 -1.73 12.75
CA ASP A 31 11.22 -1.62 12.93
C ASP A 31 11.96 -1.86 11.60
N LYS A 32 13.29 -1.69 11.63
CA LYS A 32 14.10 -1.90 10.42
C LYS A 32 14.02 -3.34 9.90
N ALA A 33 13.95 -4.32 10.78
CA ALA A 33 13.87 -5.73 10.37
C ALA A 33 12.55 -6.01 9.63
N THR A 34 11.43 -5.46 10.12
CA THR A 34 10.13 -5.55 9.44
C THR A 34 10.18 -4.89 8.06
N LEU A 35 10.83 -3.72 7.93
CA LEU A 35 11.03 -3.06 6.64
C LEU A 35 11.81 -3.95 5.67
N ASP A 36 12.96 -4.46 6.10
CA ASP A 36 13.85 -5.25 5.25
C ASP A 36 13.14 -6.53 4.75
N GLU A 37 12.43 -7.23 5.64
CA GLU A 37 11.65 -8.42 5.30
C GLU A 37 10.48 -8.10 4.35
N LEU A 38 9.74 -7.03 4.61
CA LEU A 38 8.60 -6.62 3.79
C LEU A 38 9.04 -6.24 2.37
N VAL A 39 10.09 -5.42 2.25
CA VAL A 39 10.61 -5.00 0.95
C VAL A 39 11.15 -6.21 0.17
N ALA A 40 11.91 -7.11 0.84
CA ALA A 40 12.42 -8.32 0.20
C ALA A 40 11.28 -9.21 -0.31
N ALA A 41 10.28 -9.50 0.53
CA ALA A 41 9.15 -10.34 0.17
C ALA A 41 8.34 -9.78 -1.01
N VAL A 42 8.00 -8.48 -0.97
CA VAL A 42 7.17 -7.89 -2.03
C VAL A 42 7.99 -7.66 -3.31
N THR A 43 9.30 -7.39 -3.22
CA THR A 43 10.19 -7.33 -4.41
C THR A 43 10.26 -8.69 -5.11
N ALA A 44 10.36 -9.78 -4.36
CA ALA A 44 10.31 -11.12 -4.93
C ALA A 44 8.98 -11.39 -5.67
N MET A 45 7.85 -10.94 -5.11
CA MET A 45 6.54 -11.04 -5.74
C MET A 45 6.39 -10.13 -6.97
N ASP A 46 6.97 -8.92 -6.94
CA ASP A 46 6.95 -7.98 -8.06
C ASP A 46 7.58 -8.60 -9.32
N THR A 47 8.67 -9.34 -9.15
CA THR A 47 9.40 -10.01 -10.23
C THR A 47 8.85 -11.39 -10.60
N ASP A 48 8.01 -12.03 -9.75
CA ASP A 48 7.40 -13.33 -10.04
C ASP A 48 6.27 -13.18 -11.08
N PRO A 49 6.36 -13.78 -12.28
CA PRO A 49 5.30 -13.74 -13.28
C PRO A 49 4.00 -14.43 -12.80
N GLY A 50 4.11 -15.32 -11.83
CA GLY A 50 2.98 -16.02 -11.23
C GLY A 50 2.17 -15.19 -10.24
N VAL A 51 2.68 -14.03 -9.78
CA VAL A 51 1.98 -13.11 -8.85
C VAL A 51 1.50 -11.89 -9.63
N GLY A 52 0.23 -11.53 -9.49
CA GLY A 52 -0.41 -10.40 -10.17
C GLY A 52 -0.78 -9.24 -9.25
N ALA A 53 -0.93 -9.49 -7.96
CA ALA A 53 -1.21 -8.48 -6.95
C ALA A 53 -0.79 -8.96 -5.56
N VAL A 54 -0.64 -8.03 -4.63
CA VAL A 54 -0.28 -8.30 -3.23
C VAL A 54 -1.35 -7.72 -2.31
N VAL A 55 -1.66 -8.43 -1.23
CA VAL A 55 -2.41 -7.93 -0.09
C VAL A 55 -1.47 -7.81 1.09
N LEU A 56 -1.44 -6.64 1.72
CA LEU A 56 -0.72 -6.39 2.97
C LEU A 56 -1.73 -6.21 4.10
N THR A 57 -1.55 -6.96 5.17
CA THR A 57 -2.43 -6.90 6.35
C THR A 57 -1.63 -7.01 7.65
N GLY A 58 -2.33 -6.88 8.76
CA GLY A 58 -1.80 -7.10 10.11
C GLY A 58 -2.71 -8.04 10.90
N SER A 59 -2.87 -7.78 12.18
CA SER A 59 -3.78 -8.51 13.05
C SER A 59 -5.16 -7.84 13.13
N ALA A 60 -6.16 -8.53 13.67
CA ALA A 60 -7.47 -7.95 13.95
C ALA A 60 -7.42 -6.74 14.91
N LYS A 61 -6.37 -6.66 15.75
CA LYS A 61 -6.19 -5.59 16.74
C LYS A 61 -5.43 -4.39 16.17
N ALA A 62 -4.46 -4.64 15.30
CA ALA A 62 -3.65 -3.60 14.67
C ALA A 62 -3.11 -4.07 13.32
N PHE A 63 -3.32 -3.24 12.31
CA PHE A 63 -2.54 -3.31 11.08
C PHE A 63 -1.07 -3.02 11.42
N ALA A 64 -0.79 -1.79 11.89
CA ALA A 64 0.49 -1.40 12.51
C ALA A 64 0.27 -0.15 13.38
N ALA A 65 0.79 -0.16 14.62
CA ALA A 65 0.57 0.92 15.57
C ALA A 65 1.57 2.08 15.48
N GLY A 66 2.48 2.05 14.50
CA GLY A 66 3.47 3.12 14.26
C GLY A 66 4.87 2.59 14.02
N ALA A 67 5.86 3.48 13.98
CA ALA A 67 7.28 3.12 14.01
C ALA A 67 7.67 2.59 15.40
N ASP A 68 8.68 1.73 15.47
CA ASP A 68 9.18 1.23 16.76
C ASP A 68 9.97 2.34 17.48
N ILE A 69 9.32 2.95 18.47
CA ILE A 69 9.89 4.08 19.22
C ILE A 69 11.18 3.70 19.93
N LYS A 70 11.37 2.41 20.31
CA LYS A 70 12.57 1.96 20.99
C LYS A 70 13.81 2.09 20.08
N GLU A 71 13.66 1.92 18.77
CA GLU A 71 14.75 2.13 17.82
C GLU A 71 15.15 3.61 17.66
N MET A 72 14.22 4.53 17.92
CA MET A 72 14.43 5.96 17.66
C MET A 72 14.74 6.78 18.91
N ALA A 73 14.27 6.36 20.09
CA ALA A 73 14.26 7.17 21.30
C ALA A 73 15.65 7.71 21.72
N ALA A 74 16.72 6.96 21.44
CA ALA A 74 18.09 7.35 21.82
C ALA A 74 18.85 8.07 20.69
N LYS A 75 18.24 8.28 19.50
CA LYS A 75 18.96 8.82 18.34
C LYS A 75 18.96 10.34 18.36
N GLY A 76 20.11 10.91 17.97
CA GLY A 76 20.27 12.33 17.73
C GLY A 76 20.04 12.72 16.27
N TYR A 77 20.08 14.02 16.00
CA TYR A 77 19.89 14.57 14.65
C TYR A 77 20.80 13.91 13.61
N MET A 78 22.10 13.78 13.91
CA MET A 78 23.07 13.21 12.95
C MET A 78 22.86 11.73 12.70
N ASP A 79 22.34 10.98 13.67
CA ASP A 79 22.02 9.56 13.50
C ASP A 79 20.87 9.37 12.49
N MET A 80 19.87 10.26 12.56
CA MET A 80 18.73 10.23 11.65
C MET A 80 19.10 10.77 10.26
N TYR A 81 19.82 11.90 10.23
CA TYR A 81 20.14 12.63 8.99
C TYR A 81 21.16 11.88 8.11
N ALA A 82 22.27 11.40 8.71
CA ALA A 82 23.33 10.75 7.95
C ALA A 82 22.93 9.39 7.36
N THR A 83 21.98 8.71 7.99
CA THR A 83 21.44 7.43 7.50
C THR A 83 20.21 7.58 6.63
N ASP A 84 19.62 8.78 6.57
CA ASP A 84 18.29 9.02 5.96
C ASP A 84 17.29 7.94 6.45
N TRP A 85 17.05 7.95 7.79
CA TRP A 85 16.50 6.84 8.56
C TRP A 85 15.29 6.13 7.93
N PHE A 86 14.39 6.88 7.30
CA PHE A 86 13.17 6.31 6.71
C PHE A 86 13.29 6.02 5.20
N ARG A 87 14.45 6.28 4.58
CA ARG A 87 14.65 6.11 3.14
C ARG A 87 14.25 4.73 2.61
N GLY A 88 14.53 3.67 3.38
CA GLY A 88 14.21 2.31 2.97
C GLY A 88 12.73 2.08 2.66
N TRP A 89 11.81 2.87 3.24
CA TRP A 89 10.39 2.80 2.93
C TRP A 89 10.04 3.30 1.52
N GLU A 90 10.92 4.09 0.90
CA GLU A 90 10.74 4.49 -0.50
C GLU A 90 10.87 3.31 -1.46
N ASP A 91 11.66 2.29 -1.11
CA ASP A 91 11.80 1.08 -1.94
C ASP A 91 10.46 0.33 -2.02
N PHE A 92 9.67 0.34 -0.95
CA PHE A 92 8.30 -0.20 -0.99
C PHE A 92 7.40 0.58 -1.96
N THR A 93 7.52 1.91 -2.02
CA THR A 93 6.69 2.74 -2.93
C THR A 93 7.09 2.60 -4.40
N ARG A 94 8.28 2.09 -4.69
CA ARG A 94 8.79 1.85 -6.07
C ARG A 94 8.34 0.52 -6.66
N LEU A 95 7.71 -0.34 -5.87
CA LEU A 95 7.17 -1.61 -6.35
C LEU A 95 6.10 -1.37 -7.41
N ARG A 96 6.21 -2.09 -8.51
CA ARG A 96 5.31 -1.93 -9.66
C ARG A 96 4.05 -2.78 -9.53
N ILE A 97 4.14 -3.90 -8.82
CA ILE A 97 2.99 -4.76 -8.57
C ILE A 97 1.92 -4.01 -7.75
N PRO A 98 0.63 -4.12 -8.08
CA PRO A 98 -0.43 -3.57 -7.25
C PRO A 98 -0.45 -4.16 -5.84
N VAL A 99 -0.56 -3.30 -4.81
CA VAL A 99 -0.61 -3.67 -3.40
C VAL A 99 -1.87 -3.11 -2.76
N VAL A 100 -2.69 -3.97 -2.16
CA VAL A 100 -3.92 -3.61 -1.44
C VAL A 100 -3.65 -3.71 0.07
N ALA A 101 -3.91 -2.64 0.82
CA ALA A 101 -3.89 -2.71 2.28
C ALA A 101 -5.25 -3.21 2.81
N ALA A 102 -5.23 -4.29 3.60
CA ALA A 102 -6.37 -4.80 4.36
C ALA A 102 -6.20 -4.40 5.83
N VAL A 103 -6.93 -3.37 6.27
CA VAL A 103 -6.69 -2.70 7.55
C VAL A 103 -7.78 -3.04 8.55
N SER A 104 -7.42 -3.73 9.64
CA SER A 104 -8.24 -3.88 10.85
C SER A 104 -7.55 -3.24 12.05
N GLY A 105 -8.34 -2.75 13.01
CA GLY A 105 -7.83 -2.14 14.23
C GLY A 105 -6.98 -0.90 13.94
N PHE A 106 -5.85 -0.78 14.63
CA PHE A 106 -5.03 0.44 14.55
C PHE A 106 -4.11 0.47 13.34
N ALA A 107 -4.17 1.57 12.57
CA ALA A 107 -3.20 1.99 11.57
C ALA A 107 -2.78 3.43 11.95
N LEU A 108 -1.72 3.57 12.77
CA LEU A 108 -1.34 4.83 13.39
C LEU A 108 0.10 5.22 13.02
N GLY A 109 0.38 6.51 12.86
CA GLY A 109 1.70 7.02 12.53
C GLY A 109 2.30 6.27 11.34
N GLY A 110 3.50 5.70 11.49
CA GLY A 110 4.15 4.89 10.46
C GLY A 110 3.27 3.77 9.91
N GLY A 111 2.36 3.19 10.71
CA GLY A 111 1.39 2.19 10.24
C GLY A 111 0.34 2.78 9.31
N CYS A 112 -0.15 4.00 9.58
CA CYS A 112 -1.02 4.73 8.66
C CYS A 112 -0.26 5.15 7.40
N GLU A 113 1.00 5.54 7.53
CA GLU A 113 1.88 5.88 6.41
C GLU A 113 2.10 4.66 5.50
N LEU A 114 2.38 3.48 6.06
CA LEU A 114 2.52 2.24 5.30
C LEU A 114 1.21 1.86 4.56
N ALA A 115 0.06 2.00 5.23
CA ALA A 115 -1.23 1.76 4.57
C ALA A 115 -1.45 2.71 3.39
N MET A 116 -1.05 4.00 3.50
CA MET A 116 -1.11 4.99 2.42
C MET A 116 -0.04 4.79 1.32
N MET A 117 1.01 4.01 1.57
CA MET A 117 1.97 3.60 0.54
C MET A 117 1.42 2.50 -0.37
N CYS A 118 0.40 1.76 0.08
CA CYS A 118 -0.33 0.83 -0.77
C CYS A 118 -1.20 1.58 -1.78
N ASP A 119 -1.64 0.90 -2.84
CA ASP A 119 -2.39 1.55 -3.92
C ASP A 119 -3.81 1.94 -3.50
N PHE A 120 -4.44 1.17 -2.64
CA PHE A 120 -5.68 1.53 -1.97
C PHE A 120 -5.90 0.70 -0.70
N ILE A 121 -6.80 1.21 0.16
CA ILE A 121 -7.10 0.62 1.46
C ILE A 121 -8.52 0.07 1.44
N ILE A 122 -8.67 -1.20 1.87
CA ILE A 122 -9.93 -1.78 2.31
C ILE A 122 -9.86 -1.87 3.82
N ALA A 123 -10.82 -1.26 4.52
CA ALA A 123 -10.83 -1.18 5.97
C ALA A 123 -11.95 -2.03 6.59
N GLY A 124 -11.64 -2.69 7.68
CA GLY A 124 -12.67 -3.20 8.59
C GLY A 124 -13.38 -2.04 9.29
N ASP A 125 -14.65 -2.22 9.64
CA ASP A 125 -15.47 -1.24 10.37
C ASP A 125 -14.89 -0.84 11.74
N ASN A 126 -13.98 -1.68 12.27
CA ASN A 126 -13.23 -1.43 13.51
C ASN A 126 -11.93 -0.60 13.29
N ALA A 127 -11.56 -0.29 12.06
CA ALA A 127 -10.28 0.36 11.77
C ALA A 127 -10.22 1.80 12.30
N LYS A 128 -9.02 2.18 12.77
CA LYS A 128 -8.70 3.52 13.26
C LYS A 128 -7.43 4.00 12.57
N PHE A 129 -7.51 5.19 11.99
CA PHE A 129 -6.41 5.84 11.28
C PHE A 129 -6.00 7.12 12.01
N GLY A 130 -4.72 7.45 12.02
CA GLY A 130 -4.23 8.68 12.64
C GLY A 130 -2.74 8.91 12.44
N GLN A 131 -2.33 10.16 12.67
CA GLN A 131 -0.93 10.60 12.66
C GLN A 131 -0.63 11.28 14.01
N PRO A 132 -0.45 10.48 15.10
CA PRO A 132 -0.34 11.00 16.45
C PRO A 132 1.09 11.41 16.85
N GLU A 133 2.02 11.54 15.92
CA GLU A 133 3.44 11.82 16.16
C GLU A 133 3.67 13.11 16.96
N ILE A 134 2.75 14.06 16.88
CA ILE A 134 2.79 15.31 17.66
C ILE A 134 2.86 15.06 19.18
N ASN A 135 2.24 13.97 19.64
CA ASN A 135 2.28 13.59 21.05
C ASN A 135 3.66 13.09 21.50
N LEU A 136 4.53 12.76 20.56
CA LEU A 136 5.92 12.35 20.79
C LEU A 136 6.93 13.50 20.55
N GLY A 137 6.43 14.72 20.23
CA GLY A 137 7.29 15.87 19.93
C GLY A 137 7.93 15.81 18.54
N VAL A 138 7.39 15.02 17.62
CA VAL A 138 7.85 14.88 16.23
C VAL A 138 6.67 15.04 15.26
N LEU A 139 6.95 15.05 13.98
CA LEU A 139 5.97 15.05 12.90
C LEU A 139 6.04 13.72 12.12
N PRO A 140 5.05 13.39 11.27
CA PRO A 140 5.11 12.22 10.39
C PRO A 140 6.37 12.24 9.52
N GLY A 141 7.12 11.13 9.51
CA GLY A 141 8.44 11.06 8.86
C GLY A 141 8.52 10.18 7.62
N MET A 142 7.50 9.33 7.37
CA MET A 142 7.47 8.38 6.26
C MET A 142 6.51 8.84 5.13
N GLY A 143 6.19 10.13 5.06
CA GLY A 143 5.32 10.73 4.05
C GLY A 143 3.88 11.01 4.50
N GLY A 144 3.54 10.79 5.77
CA GLY A 144 2.19 10.99 6.30
C GLY A 144 1.65 12.40 6.07
N SER A 145 2.43 13.44 6.32
CA SER A 145 2.02 14.82 6.05
C SER A 145 1.70 15.07 4.57
N GLN A 146 2.34 14.35 3.67
CA GLN A 146 2.18 14.50 2.22
C GLN A 146 1.03 13.65 1.67
N ARG A 147 1.03 12.35 1.97
CA ARG A 147 0.01 11.40 1.46
C ARG A 147 -1.34 11.67 2.09
N LEU A 148 -1.41 11.87 3.42
CA LEU A 148 -2.68 12.17 4.07
C LEU A 148 -3.31 13.45 3.53
N THR A 149 -2.52 14.53 3.37
CA THR A 149 -3.01 15.81 2.84
C THR A 149 -3.57 15.66 1.42
N ARG A 150 -2.94 14.84 0.57
CA ARG A 150 -3.44 14.54 -0.78
C ARG A 150 -4.72 13.72 -0.76
N ALA A 151 -4.84 12.77 0.17
CA ALA A 151 -6.01 11.90 0.27
C ALA A 151 -7.25 12.64 0.83
N VAL A 152 -7.10 13.35 1.97
CA VAL A 152 -8.25 13.87 2.74
C VAL A 152 -8.39 15.40 2.66
N GLY A 153 -7.48 16.08 1.96
CA GLY A 153 -7.42 17.53 1.90
C GLY A 153 -6.81 18.19 3.14
N LYS A 154 -6.35 19.45 2.96
CA LYS A 154 -5.58 20.18 3.96
C LYS A 154 -6.28 20.31 5.32
N ALA A 155 -7.57 20.63 5.32
CA ALA A 155 -8.29 20.91 6.58
C ALA A 155 -8.34 19.70 7.50
N LYS A 156 -8.68 18.53 6.96
CA LYS A 156 -8.74 17.29 7.73
C LYS A 156 -7.34 16.79 8.12
N ALA A 157 -6.38 16.87 7.22
CA ALA A 157 -5.01 16.49 7.54
C ALA A 157 -4.42 17.34 8.67
N MET A 158 -4.63 18.68 8.64
CA MET A 158 -4.22 19.57 9.74
C MET A 158 -4.88 19.22 11.06
N ASP A 159 -6.19 18.94 11.06
CA ASP A 159 -6.90 18.53 12.26
C ASP A 159 -6.32 17.24 12.85
N MET A 160 -6.12 16.21 12.03
CA MET A 160 -5.56 14.93 12.48
C MET A 160 -4.12 15.05 12.99
N ILE A 161 -3.26 15.76 12.25
CA ILE A 161 -1.83 15.87 12.56
C ILE A 161 -1.60 16.78 13.77
N LEU A 162 -2.25 17.95 13.84
CA LEU A 162 -1.99 18.93 14.90
C LEU A 162 -2.66 18.56 16.22
N THR A 163 -3.75 17.81 16.20
CA THR A 163 -4.44 17.35 17.41
C THR A 163 -4.04 15.94 17.83
N GLY A 164 -3.43 15.16 16.92
CA GLY A 164 -3.14 13.75 17.13
C GLY A 164 -4.38 12.86 17.21
N ARG A 165 -5.57 13.36 16.79
CA ARG A 165 -6.80 12.57 16.85
C ARG A 165 -6.83 11.46 15.81
N PHE A 166 -7.60 10.42 16.10
CA PHE A 166 -7.88 9.32 15.19
C PHE A 166 -9.23 9.51 14.51
N ILE A 167 -9.35 8.94 13.30
CA ILE A 167 -10.62 8.80 12.58
C ILE A 167 -10.99 7.33 12.46
N GLY A 168 -12.30 7.03 12.50
CA GLY A 168 -12.80 5.69 12.23
C GLY A 168 -12.89 5.38 10.74
N ALA A 169 -13.19 4.12 10.42
CA ALA A 169 -13.29 3.62 9.05
C ALA A 169 -14.26 4.44 8.18
N ASP A 170 -15.47 4.71 8.69
CA ASP A 170 -16.50 5.49 7.95
C ASP A 170 -16.07 6.94 7.67
N GLU A 171 -15.38 7.60 8.63
CA GLU A 171 -14.85 8.94 8.41
C GLU A 171 -13.71 8.91 7.40
N ALA A 172 -12.87 7.88 7.45
CA ALA A 172 -11.76 7.67 6.54
C ALA A 172 -12.25 7.44 5.08
N GLU A 173 -13.30 6.64 4.90
CA GLU A 173 -13.93 6.41 3.59
C GLU A 173 -14.55 7.71 3.04
N ARG A 174 -15.41 8.39 3.81
CA ARG A 174 -16.02 9.66 3.39
C ARG A 174 -15.00 10.75 3.08
N SER A 175 -13.81 10.67 3.66
CA SER A 175 -12.70 11.63 3.44
C SER A 175 -11.80 11.25 2.26
N GLY A 176 -11.97 10.08 1.66
CA GLY A 176 -11.17 9.63 0.52
C GLY A 176 -9.84 8.92 0.89
N LEU A 177 -9.61 8.61 2.19
CA LEU A 177 -8.45 7.84 2.62
C LEU A 177 -8.65 6.34 2.36
N VAL A 178 -9.86 5.84 2.56
CA VAL A 178 -10.22 4.42 2.42
C VAL A 178 -11.12 4.24 1.20
N SER A 179 -10.88 3.22 0.41
CA SER A 179 -11.63 2.91 -0.81
C SER A 179 -12.99 2.29 -0.51
N ARG A 180 -13.08 1.44 0.52
CA ARG A 180 -14.32 0.81 0.98
C ARG A 180 -14.18 0.30 2.40
N VAL A 181 -15.33 0.24 3.12
CA VAL A 181 -15.43 -0.32 4.46
C VAL A 181 -16.25 -1.61 4.41
N VAL A 182 -15.79 -2.63 5.12
CA VAL A 182 -16.44 -3.94 5.23
C VAL A 182 -16.43 -4.40 6.69
N PRO A 183 -17.21 -5.44 7.08
CA PRO A 183 -17.09 -6.02 8.42
C PRO A 183 -15.64 -6.43 8.70
N ALA A 184 -15.14 -6.16 9.91
CA ALA A 184 -13.74 -6.44 10.27
C ALA A 184 -13.34 -7.91 10.08
N ALA A 185 -14.29 -8.84 10.26
CA ALA A 185 -14.06 -10.27 10.04
C ALA A 185 -13.77 -10.62 8.58
N ASP A 186 -14.26 -9.81 7.63
CA ASP A 186 -14.22 -10.12 6.19
C ASP A 186 -13.11 -9.35 5.46
N VAL A 187 -12.40 -8.42 6.13
CA VAL A 187 -11.51 -7.46 5.49
C VAL A 187 -10.39 -8.10 4.66
N VAL A 188 -9.79 -9.19 5.17
CA VAL A 188 -8.71 -9.88 4.45
C VAL A 188 -9.27 -10.59 3.22
N ASP A 189 -10.39 -11.28 3.34
CA ASP A 189 -10.99 -12.00 2.24
C ASP A 189 -11.51 -11.06 1.14
N GLU A 190 -12.07 -9.91 1.52
CA GLU A 190 -12.49 -8.87 0.57
C GLU A 190 -11.28 -8.22 -0.14
N ALA A 191 -10.17 -8.01 0.56
CA ALA A 191 -8.93 -7.54 -0.05
C ALA A 191 -8.34 -8.58 -1.00
N VAL A 192 -8.35 -9.86 -0.63
CA VAL A 192 -7.90 -10.96 -1.50
C VAL A 192 -8.79 -11.05 -2.74
N LYS A 193 -10.12 -10.99 -2.62
CA LYS A 193 -11.03 -10.94 -3.78
C LYS A 193 -10.73 -9.77 -4.71
N ALA A 194 -10.47 -8.59 -4.16
CA ALA A 194 -10.08 -7.42 -4.96
C ALA A 194 -8.74 -7.65 -5.68
N ALA A 195 -7.76 -8.20 -4.98
CA ALA A 195 -6.46 -8.55 -5.54
C ALA A 195 -6.55 -9.66 -6.61
N GLU A 196 -7.44 -10.63 -6.45
CA GLU A 196 -7.73 -11.67 -7.46
C GLU A 196 -8.28 -11.05 -8.75
N VAL A 197 -9.20 -10.08 -8.62
CA VAL A 197 -9.70 -9.33 -9.79
C VAL A 197 -8.55 -8.61 -10.50
N ILE A 198 -7.64 -7.96 -9.77
CA ILE A 198 -6.45 -7.32 -10.35
C ILE A 198 -5.56 -8.37 -11.01
N ALA A 199 -5.25 -9.45 -10.31
CA ALA A 199 -4.38 -10.52 -10.78
C ALA A 199 -4.94 -11.28 -12.00
N SER A 200 -6.26 -11.21 -12.24
CA SER A 200 -6.91 -11.75 -13.45
C SER A 200 -6.68 -10.89 -14.69
N LYS A 201 -6.19 -9.64 -14.52
CA LYS A 201 -5.87 -8.75 -15.63
C LYS A 201 -4.44 -8.96 -16.09
N SER A 202 -4.09 -8.36 -17.23
CA SER A 202 -2.70 -8.32 -17.70
C SER A 202 -1.80 -7.65 -16.66
N LYS A 203 -0.80 -8.37 -16.15
CA LYS A 203 0.13 -7.84 -15.13
C LYS A 203 0.85 -6.57 -15.62
N PRO A 204 1.47 -6.54 -16.82
CA PRO A 204 2.12 -5.31 -17.30
C PRO A 204 1.14 -4.13 -17.45
N VAL A 205 -0.11 -4.37 -17.84
CA VAL A 205 -1.12 -3.31 -17.94
C VAL A 205 -1.49 -2.78 -16.55
N ALA A 206 -1.66 -3.65 -15.55
CA ALA A 206 -1.94 -3.24 -14.17
C ALA A 206 -0.79 -2.42 -13.58
N MET A 207 0.47 -2.80 -13.84
CA MET A 207 1.66 -2.05 -13.43
C MET A 207 1.70 -0.65 -14.05
N LEU A 208 1.46 -0.54 -15.36
CA LEU A 208 1.45 0.75 -16.05
C LEU A 208 0.26 1.63 -15.66
N ALA A 209 -0.90 1.03 -15.35
CA ALA A 209 -2.04 1.76 -14.81
C ALA A 209 -1.74 2.37 -13.44
N LYS A 210 -1.11 1.61 -12.53
CA LYS A 210 -0.61 2.11 -11.24
C LYS A 210 0.35 3.27 -11.43
N GLU A 211 1.33 3.13 -12.34
CA GLU A 211 2.31 4.17 -12.64
C GLU A 211 1.64 5.44 -13.17
N ALA A 212 0.67 5.31 -14.09
CA ALA A 212 -0.07 6.45 -14.63
C ALA A 212 -0.89 7.19 -13.56
N VAL A 213 -1.56 6.45 -12.66
CA VAL A 213 -2.34 7.07 -11.56
C VAL A 213 -1.41 7.77 -10.58
N ASN A 214 -0.27 7.16 -10.20
CA ASN A 214 0.68 7.78 -9.28
C ASN A 214 1.30 9.06 -9.87
N ALA A 215 1.52 9.14 -11.18
CA ALA A 215 2.03 10.33 -11.84
C ALA A 215 1.12 11.57 -11.65
N ALA A 216 -0.17 11.38 -11.36
CA ALA A 216 -1.09 12.49 -11.07
C ALA A 216 -0.70 13.30 -9.81
N PHE A 217 0.05 12.70 -8.90
CA PHE A 217 0.53 13.36 -7.67
C PHE A 217 1.91 14.01 -7.83
N GLU A 218 2.60 13.76 -8.95
CA GLU A 218 3.97 14.20 -9.19
C GLU A 218 4.08 15.21 -10.34
N THR A 219 3.05 15.31 -11.20
CA THR A 219 3.12 16.14 -12.42
C THR A 219 1.92 17.08 -12.54
N GLY A 220 2.08 18.15 -13.33
CA GLY A 220 0.93 18.95 -13.76
C GLY A 220 0.07 18.19 -14.77
N LEU A 221 -1.23 18.52 -14.83
CA LEU A 221 -2.24 17.80 -15.61
C LEU A 221 -1.81 17.54 -17.08
N ALA A 222 -1.28 18.55 -17.77
CA ALA A 222 -0.89 18.40 -19.19
C ALA A 222 0.23 17.38 -19.39
N GLN A 223 1.21 17.34 -18.46
CA GLN A 223 2.31 16.38 -18.49
C GLN A 223 1.82 14.98 -18.11
N GLY A 224 0.97 14.89 -17.08
CA GLY A 224 0.35 13.62 -16.69
C GLY A 224 -0.46 13.00 -17.83
N VAL A 225 -1.32 13.76 -18.53
CA VAL A 225 -2.07 13.28 -19.68
C VAL A 225 -1.16 12.87 -20.84
N LEU A 226 -0.07 13.59 -21.08
CA LEU A 226 0.90 13.21 -22.10
C LEU A 226 1.61 11.90 -21.75
N PHE A 227 1.99 11.71 -20.48
CA PHE A 227 2.61 10.49 -19.97
C PHE A 227 1.64 9.30 -20.12
N GLU A 228 0.41 9.41 -19.63
CA GLU A 228 -0.65 8.41 -19.75
C GLU A 228 -0.85 7.97 -21.22
N ARG A 229 -0.94 8.95 -22.13
CA ARG A 229 -1.11 8.67 -23.56
C ARG A 229 0.04 7.88 -24.15
N ARG A 230 1.28 8.16 -23.75
CA ARG A 230 2.46 7.40 -24.18
C ARG A 230 2.43 5.97 -23.65
N LEU A 231 2.06 5.77 -22.39
CA LEU A 231 1.87 4.45 -21.82
C LEU A 231 0.76 3.70 -22.58
N PHE A 232 -0.39 4.35 -22.82
CA PHE A 232 -1.49 3.75 -23.59
C PHE A 232 -1.02 3.28 -24.98
N HIS A 233 -0.27 4.12 -25.71
CA HIS A 233 0.24 3.74 -27.04
C HIS A 233 1.21 2.54 -26.96
N SER A 234 2.07 2.48 -25.93
CA SER A 234 3.03 1.40 -25.77
C SER A 234 2.37 0.04 -25.56
N LEU A 235 1.18 0.02 -24.94
CA LEU A 235 0.42 -1.21 -24.72
C LEU A 235 0.00 -1.90 -26.02
N PHE A 236 -0.10 -1.17 -27.14
CA PHE A 236 -0.42 -1.77 -28.45
C PHE A 236 0.67 -2.70 -29.00
N ALA A 237 1.85 -2.69 -28.38
CA ALA A 237 2.92 -3.65 -28.67
C ALA A 237 2.76 -4.99 -27.93
N THR A 238 1.86 -5.08 -26.93
CA THR A 238 1.71 -6.27 -26.08
C THR A 238 0.79 -7.32 -26.73
N GLU A 239 1.04 -8.60 -26.44
CA GLU A 239 0.13 -9.68 -26.81
C GLU A 239 -1.22 -9.56 -26.06
N ASP A 240 -1.17 -9.16 -24.80
CA ASP A 240 -2.35 -9.02 -23.96
C ASP A 240 -3.34 -7.97 -24.47
N GLN A 241 -2.86 -6.89 -25.10
CA GLN A 241 -3.73 -5.90 -25.73
C GLN A 241 -4.49 -6.54 -26.92
N LYS A 242 -3.82 -7.34 -27.74
CA LYS A 242 -4.44 -8.05 -28.87
C LYS A 242 -5.50 -9.04 -28.38
N GLU A 243 -5.13 -9.83 -27.35
CA GLU A 243 -6.04 -10.79 -26.73
C GLU A 243 -7.25 -10.11 -26.11
N GLY A 244 -7.06 -9.04 -25.33
CA GLY A 244 -8.14 -8.33 -24.67
C GLY A 244 -9.17 -7.77 -25.66
N MET A 245 -8.73 -7.14 -26.75
CA MET A 245 -9.62 -6.61 -27.78
C MET A 245 -10.31 -7.71 -28.60
N ALA A 246 -9.60 -8.81 -28.92
CA ALA A 246 -10.20 -9.95 -29.59
C ALA A 246 -11.24 -10.66 -28.71
N ALA A 247 -10.94 -10.83 -27.43
CA ALA A 247 -11.89 -11.42 -26.48
C ALA A 247 -13.16 -10.57 -26.32
N PHE A 248 -12.99 -9.24 -26.22
CA PHE A 248 -14.13 -8.32 -26.12
C PHE A 248 -15.03 -8.37 -27.35
N THR A 249 -14.47 -8.30 -28.56
CA THR A 249 -15.24 -8.39 -29.81
C THR A 249 -15.87 -9.78 -30.00
N GLY A 250 -15.18 -10.83 -29.56
CA GLY A 250 -15.66 -12.22 -29.59
C GLY A 250 -16.60 -12.58 -28.44
N LYS A 251 -16.93 -11.64 -27.52
CA LYS A 251 -17.80 -11.84 -26.35
C LYS A 251 -17.39 -13.05 -25.48
N ARG A 252 -16.08 -13.24 -25.27
CA ARG A 252 -15.49 -14.27 -24.41
C ARG A 252 -14.59 -13.66 -23.34
N GLN A 253 -14.21 -14.43 -22.34
CA GLN A 253 -13.22 -14.02 -21.37
C GLN A 253 -11.81 -13.98 -22.01
N PRO A 254 -10.98 -12.96 -21.69
CA PRO A 254 -9.60 -12.92 -22.16
C PRO A 254 -8.71 -13.91 -21.41
N GLU A 255 -7.71 -14.45 -22.10
CA GLU A 255 -6.67 -15.30 -21.54
C GLU A 255 -5.32 -14.57 -21.64
N PHE A 256 -5.04 -13.73 -20.65
CA PHE A 256 -3.82 -12.91 -20.63
C PHE A 256 -2.58 -13.77 -20.38
N ARG A 257 -1.53 -13.49 -21.14
CA ARG A 257 -0.21 -14.14 -21.03
C ARG A 257 0.80 -13.30 -20.25
N HIS A 258 0.41 -12.11 -19.84
CA HIS A 258 1.19 -11.17 -19.07
C HIS A 258 2.47 -10.68 -19.78
N ARG A 259 2.40 -10.46 -21.08
CA ARG A 259 3.49 -10.01 -21.94
C ARG A 259 3.01 -9.19 -23.16
#